data_712dddf2b65ee644c000fb25f494c868
#
_entry.id   712dddf2b65ee644c000fb25f494c868
#
_cell.length_a   1.000
_cell.length_b   1.000
_cell.length_c   1.000
_cell.angle_alpha   90.00
_cell.angle_beta   90.00
_cell.angle_gamma   90.00
#
_symmetry.space_group_name_H-M   'P 1'
#
loop_
_entity.id
_entity.type
_entity.pdbx_description
1 polymer ?
#
loop_
_entity_poly.entity_id
_entity_poly.type
_entity_poly.pdbx_seq_one_letter_code
_entity_poly.pdbx_strand_id
1 'polypeptide(L)'
;MESAETLIAELGFRGLSMHKLAQKAGVAAGTLYRYFDDKEHLLLEVRLHVSRRIAEAVQANVSDDMPLKQRFRTMWLNIWSLASSDGDLICNRRQYESLPTTTGCNTRELERKMFTKVDLLFDQGKNQGLFKPLDNQILAALSFETTVVLAQKHVSGLYQLDNDQLQAVIEASWDAIIQH
;
A
#
# COMPACT_ATOMS: atom_id res chain seq x y z
N MET A 1 -4.47 0.47 17.51
CA MET A 1 -4.64 0.17 16.08
C MET A 1 -4.42 -1.30 15.80
N GLU A 2 -3.34 -1.93 16.26
CA GLU A 2 -3.02 -3.35 16.07
C GLU A 2 -4.16 -4.31 16.42
N SER A 3 -4.83 -4.11 17.58
CA SER A 3 -5.99 -4.94 17.97
C SER A 3 -7.15 -4.86 16.97
N ALA A 4 -7.33 -3.71 16.31
CA ALA A 4 -8.36 -3.54 15.27
C ALA A 4 -7.96 -4.27 13.98
N GLU A 5 -6.71 -4.13 13.55
CA GLU A 5 -6.16 -4.85 12.39
C GLU A 5 -6.28 -6.37 12.59
N THR A 6 -5.88 -6.88 13.75
CA THR A 6 -6.01 -8.31 14.08
C THR A 6 -7.45 -8.79 14.04
N LEU A 7 -8.39 -8.04 14.62
CA LEU A 7 -9.81 -8.40 14.58
C LEU A 7 -10.40 -8.38 13.18
N ILE A 8 -9.97 -7.42 12.36
CA ILE A 8 -10.40 -7.34 10.95
C ILE A 8 -9.86 -8.54 10.17
N ALA A 9 -8.60 -8.93 10.38
CA ALA A 9 -8.03 -10.12 9.77
C ALA A 9 -8.76 -11.40 10.18
N GLU A 10 -9.12 -11.54 11.48
CA GLU A 10 -9.79 -12.73 12.02
C GLU A 10 -11.27 -12.81 11.64
N LEU A 11 -12.01 -11.72 11.70
CA LEU A 11 -13.48 -11.68 11.64
C LEU A 11 -14.05 -10.91 10.45
N GLY A 12 -13.19 -10.27 9.68
CA GLY A 12 -13.58 -9.31 8.63
C GLY A 12 -14.23 -8.04 9.20
N PHE A 13 -14.52 -7.08 8.33
CA PHE A 13 -15.15 -5.80 8.73
C PHE A 13 -16.53 -5.95 9.36
N ARG A 14 -17.32 -6.93 8.88
CA ARG A 14 -18.66 -7.17 9.44
C ARG A 14 -18.61 -7.70 10.85
N GLY A 15 -17.60 -8.50 11.16
CA GLY A 15 -17.40 -9.09 12.48
C GLY A 15 -16.83 -8.13 13.53
N LEU A 16 -16.21 -7.01 13.11
CA LEU A 16 -15.69 -5.98 14.00
C LEU A 16 -16.83 -5.22 14.68
N SER A 17 -16.73 -5.06 16.01
CA SER A 17 -17.56 -4.15 16.79
C SER A 17 -16.72 -3.40 17.82
N MET A 18 -17.17 -2.21 18.24
CA MET A 18 -16.49 -1.41 19.27
C MET A 18 -16.32 -2.19 20.57
N HIS A 19 -17.30 -3.02 20.93
CA HIS A 19 -17.24 -3.85 22.13
C HIS A 19 -16.15 -4.94 22.03
N LYS A 20 -16.10 -5.69 20.91
CA LYS A 20 -15.07 -6.70 20.67
C LYS A 20 -13.67 -6.09 20.64
N LEU A 21 -13.54 -4.91 20.02
CA LEU A 21 -12.28 -4.19 20.00
C LEU A 21 -11.84 -3.77 21.41
N ALA A 22 -12.75 -3.21 22.19
CA ALA A 22 -12.46 -2.84 23.57
C ALA A 22 -11.98 -4.05 24.40
N GLN A 23 -12.67 -5.18 24.26
CA GLN A 23 -12.30 -6.43 24.91
C GLN A 23 -10.90 -6.91 24.47
N LYS A 24 -10.61 -6.93 23.15
CA LYS A 24 -9.31 -7.37 22.62
C LYS A 24 -8.17 -6.41 22.99
N ALA A 25 -8.45 -5.11 23.06
CA ALA A 25 -7.48 -4.09 23.45
C ALA A 25 -7.30 -3.97 24.98
N GLY A 26 -8.10 -4.68 25.79
CA GLY A 26 -8.03 -4.63 27.25
C GLY A 26 -8.47 -3.28 27.83
N VAL A 27 -9.37 -2.55 27.17
CA VAL A 27 -9.85 -1.23 27.62
C VAL A 27 -11.38 -1.23 27.77
N ALA A 28 -11.91 -0.26 28.53
CA ALA A 28 -13.36 -0.08 28.62
C ALA A 28 -13.92 0.46 27.27
N ALA A 29 -15.12 0.02 26.87
CA ALA A 29 -15.73 0.48 25.62
C ALA A 29 -15.87 2.01 25.55
N GLY A 30 -16.18 2.68 26.66
CA GLY A 30 -16.24 4.14 26.74
C GLY A 30 -14.91 4.83 26.43
N THR A 31 -13.77 4.13 26.61
CA THR A 31 -12.46 4.66 26.23
C THR A 31 -12.34 4.78 24.70
N LEU A 32 -12.84 3.80 23.94
CA LEU A 32 -12.82 3.85 22.49
C LEU A 32 -13.67 4.99 21.93
N TYR A 33 -14.86 5.21 22.51
CA TYR A 33 -15.76 6.30 22.09
C TYR A 33 -15.24 7.70 22.40
N ARG A 34 -14.14 7.83 23.16
CA ARG A 34 -13.42 9.11 23.32
C ARG A 34 -12.50 9.42 22.14
N TYR A 35 -12.12 8.41 21.35
CA TYR A 35 -11.21 8.54 20.22
C TYR A 35 -11.90 8.37 18.87
N PHE A 36 -12.98 7.59 18.83
CA PHE A 36 -13.69 7.26 17.61
C PHE A 36 -15.19 7.47 17.85
N ASP A 37 -15.81 8.35 17.08
CA ASP A 37 -17.22 8.68 17.20
C ASP A 37 -18.12 7.45 17.00
N ASP A 38 -17.72 6.61 16.03
CA ASP A 38 -18.42 5.38 15.68
C ASP A 38 -17.47 4.34 15.07
N LYS A 39 -18.04 3.22 14.61
CA LYS A 39 -17.29 2.17 13.93
C LYS A 39 -16.73 2.60 12.59
N GLU A 40 -17.40 3.49 11.87
CA GLU A 40 -16.99 3.95 10.54
C GLU A 40 -15.78 4.86 10.66
N HIS A 41 -15.78 5.76 11.64
CA HIS A 41 -14.61 6.57 11.98
C HIS A 41 -13.41 5.69 12.37
N LEU A 42 -13.61 4.68 13.21
CA LEU A 42 -12.56 3.71 13.53
C LEU A 42 -12.01 3.01 12.27
N LEU A 43 -12.86 2.53 11.39
CA LEU A 43 -12.46 1.85 10.16
C LEU A 43 -11.66 2.77 9.22
N LEU A 44 -12.05 4.04 9.14
CA LEU A 44 -11.31 5.06 8.39
C LEU A 44 -9.90 5.24 8.97
N GLU A 45 -9.79 5.40 10.28
CA GLU A 45 -8.50 5.59 10.95
C GLU A 45 -7.59 4.36 10.81
N VAL A 46 -8.15 3.14 10.89
CA VAL A 46 -7.39 1.90 10.64
C VAL A 46 -6.91 1.87 9.18
N ARG A 47 -7.75 2.19 8.22
CA ARG A 47 -7.38 2.27 6.80
C ARG A 47 -6.24 3.25 6.57
N LEU A 48 -6.33 4.46 7.12
CA LEU A 48 -5.27 5.48 6.99
C LEU A 48 -3.98 5.05 7.68
N HIS A 49 -4.08 4.36 8.82
CA HIS A 49 -2.92 3.81 9.52
C HIS A 49 -2.20 2.74 8.69
N VAL A 50 -2.93 1.80 8.12
CA VAL A 50 -2.39 0.77 7.22
C VAL A 50 -1.76 1.40 5.98
N SER A 51 -2.44 2.36 5.35
CA SER A 51 -1.92 3.07 4.16
C SER A 51 -0.63 3.83 4.46
N ARG A 52 -0.52 4.45 5.65
CA ARG A 52 0.71 5.13 6.08
C ARG A 52 1.88 4.15 6.25
N ARG A 53 1.67 3.03 6.92
CA ARG A 53 2.69 1.99 7.10
C ARG A 53 3.19 1.46 5.75
N ILE A 54 2.29 1.23 4.81
CA ILE A 54 2.66 0.80 3.45
C ILE A 54 3.46 1.90 2.74
N ALA A 55 3.01 3.15 2.80
CA ALA A 55 3.70 4.26 2.16
C ALA A 55 5.12 4.47 2.74
N GLU A 56 5.28 4.38 4.05
CA GLU A 56 6.58 4.45 4.73
C GLU A 56 7.50 3.30 4.27
N ALA A 57 7.00 2.07 4.24
CA ALA A 57 7.77 0.91 3.81
C ALA A 57 8.18 1.02 2.33
N VAL A 58 7.25 1.38 1.44
CA VAL A 58 7.52 1.52 -0.01
C VAL A 58 8.57 2.59 -0.29
N GLN A 59 8.53 3.70 0.43
CA GLN A 59 9.39 4.87 0.22
C GLN A 59 10.67 4.86 1.10
N ALA A 60 10.90 3.76 1.84
CA ALA A 60 12.08 3.63 2.69
C ALA A 60 13.37 3.63 1.85
N ASN A 61 14.40 4.30 2.37
CA ASN A 61 15.73 4.39 1.75
C ASN A 61 15.73 5.02 0.34
N VAL A 62 14.70 5.80 0.00
CA VAL A 62 14.63 6.58 -1.23
C VAL A 62 14.89 8.04 -0.91
N SER A 63 15.86 8.65 -1.61
CA SER A 63 16.17 10.07 -1.51
C SER A 63 16.10 10.75 -2.88
N ASP A 64 15.91 12.07 -2.90
CA ASP A 64 15.65 12.84 -4.13
C ASP A 64 16.91 13.06 -4.99
N ASP A 65 18.10 12.82 -4.45
CA ASP A 65 19.39 12.86 -5.14
C ASP A 65 19.71 11.58 -5.92
N MET A 66 18.99 10.49 -5.66
CA MET A 66 19.16 9.23 -6.39
C MET A 66 18.66 9.37 -7.84
N PRO A 67 19.34 8.72 -8.83
CA PRO A 67 18.81 8.59 -10.20
C PRO A 67 17.41 7.97 -10.22
N LEU A 68 16.55 8.40 -11.15
CA LEU A 68 15.16 7.92 -11.25
C LEU A 68 15.06 6.39 -11.31
N LYS A 69 15.92 5.74 -12.10
CA LYS A 69 15.93 4.27 -12.19
C LYS A 69 16.29 3.59 -10.87
N GLN A 70 17.19 4.18 -10.10
CA GLN A 70 17.56 3.64 -8.79
C GLN A 70 16.42 3.83 -7.77
N ARG A 71 15.76 5.01 -7.76
CA ARG A 71 14.56 5.23 -6.92
C ARG A 71 13.46 4.24 -7.25
N PHE A 72 13.15 4.07 -8.53
CA PHE A 72 12.17 3.09 -9.00
C PHE A 72 12.52 1.68 -8.52
N ARG A 73 13.75 1.23 -8.75
CA ARG A 73 14.23 -0.09 -8.33
C ARG A 73 14.10 -0.29 -6.81
N THR A 74 14.48 0.72 -6.02
CA THR A 74 14.39 0.65 -4.56
C THR A 74 12.94 0.52 -4.11
N MET A 75 12.03 1.33 -4.63
CA MET A 75 10.60 1.23 -4.32
C MET A 75 10.02 -0.12 -4.75
N TRP A 76 10.39 -0.59 -5.93
CA TRP A 76 9.95 -1.89 -6.45
C TRP A 76 10.37 -3.05 -5.52
N LEU A 77 11.62 -3.06 -5.08
CA LEU A 77 12.14 -4.07 -4.14
C LEU A 77 11.50 -3.95 -2.75
N ASN A 78 11.22 -2.73 -2.28
CA ASN A 78 10.49 -2.52 -1.03
C ASN A 78 9.07 -3.11 -1.11
N ILE A 79 8.36 -2.91 -2.23
CA ILE A 79 7.04 -3.50 -2.48
C ILE A 79 7.13 -5.02 -2.53
N TRP A 80 8.11 -5.57 -3.25
CA TRP A 80 8.35 -7.00 -3.32
C TRP A 80 8.58 -7.60 -1.94
N SER A 81 9.47 -7.02 -1.15
CA SER A 81 9.78 -7.46 0.21
C SER A 81 8.54 -7.40 1.10
N LEU A 82 7.80 -6.29 1.06
CA LEU A 82 6.57 -6.13 1.85
C LEU A 82 5.51 -7.15 1.47
N ALA A 83 5.30 -7.39 0.17
CA ALA A 83 4.29 -8.35 -0.31
C ALA A 83 4.68 -9.80 -0.05
N SER A 84 5.99 -10.09 0.09
CA SER A 84 6.51 -11.43 0.36
C SER A 84 6.58 -11.75 1.86
N SER A 85 6.80 -10.76 2.72
CA SER A 85 7.01 -10.95 4.17
C SER A 85 5.78 -10.66 5.01
N ASP A 86 4.96 -9.70 4.60
CA ASP A 86 3.76 -9.26 5.32
C ASP A 86 2.57 -9.25 4.35
N GLY A 87 2.26 -10.43 3.83
CA GLY A 87 1.12 -10.63 2.93
C GLY A 87 -0.20 -10.15 3.53
N ASP A 88 -0.34 -10.22 4.84
CA ASP A 88 -1.54 -9.78 5.55
C ASP A 88 -1.72 -8.26 5.46
N LEU A 89 -0.66 -7.48 5.57
CA LEU A 89 -0.74 -6.01 5.46
C LEU A 89 -1.28 -5.58 4.09
N ILE A 90 -0.80 -6.20 3.01
CA ILE A 90 -1.23 -5.87 1.64
C ILE A 90 -2.61 -6.48 1.33
N CYS A 91 -2.91 -7.69 1.80
CA CYS A 91 -4.24 -8.28 1.66
C CYS A 91 -5.29 -7.44 2.40
N ASN A 92 -4.97 -6.97 3.60
CA ASN A 92 -5.83 -6.08 4.37
C ASN A 92 -6.08 -4.76 3.62
N ARG A 93 -5.06 -4.16 2.98
CA ARG A 93 -5.26 -2.95 2.17
C ARG A 93 -6.37 -3.11 1.12
N ARG A 94 -6.37 -4.20 0.34
CA ARG A 94 -7.43 -4.46 -0.66
C ARG A 94 -8.81 -4.58 -0.03
N GLN A 95 -8.89 -5.18 1.15
CA GLN A 95 -10.14 -5.24 1.90
C GLN A 95 -10.60 -3.83 2.33
N TYR A 96 -9.67 -2.98 2.81
CA TYR A 96 -9.99 -1.59 3.19
C TYR A 96 -10.42 -0.72 2.00
N GLU A 97 -9.85 -0.93 0.81
CA GLU A 97 -10.24 -0.22 -0.41
C GLU A 97 -11.69 -0.54 -0.84
N SER A 98 -12.21 -1.71 -0.46
CA SER A 98 -13.58 -2.14 -0.74
C SER A 98 -14.62 -1.57 0.23
N LEU A 99 -14.20 -0.91 1.30
CA LEU A 99 -15.13 -0.27 2.23
C LEU A 99 -15.84 0.92 1.56
N PRO A 100 -17.15 1.07 1.80
CA PRO A 100 -17.86 2.27 1.38
C PRO A 100 -17.16 3.49 1.97
N THR A 101 -16.73 4.41 1.12
CA THR A 101 -16.26 5.72 1.59
C THR A 101 -17.46 6.49 2.11
N THR A 102 -17.45 6.82 3.39
CA THR A 102 -18.46 7.73 3.97
C THR A 102 -18.48 9.03 3.17
N THR A 103 -19.66 9.45 2.81
CA THR A 103 -19.95 10.68 2.05
C THR A 103 -19.26 11.86 2.73
N GLY A 104 -18.28 12.47 2.06
CA GLY A 104 -17.63 13.71 2.51
C GLY A 104 -16.14 13.63 2.85
N CYS A 105 -15.57 12.45 3.06
CA CYS A 105 -14.12 12.32 3.28
C CYS A 105 -13.42 11.89 1.99
N ASN A 106 -12.49 12.72 1.49
CA ASN A 106 -11.65 12.39 0.35
C ASN A 106 -10.51 11.46 0.75
N THR A 107 -10.87 10.27 1.28
CA THR A 107 -9.92 9.27 1.81
C THR A 107 -8.85 8.90 0.78
N ARG A 108 -9.24 8.78 -0.50
CA ARG A 108 -8.29 8.48 -1.58
C ARG A 108 -7.24 9.58 -1.77
N GLU A 109 -7.64 10.83 -1.60
CA GLU A 109 -6.69 11.95 -1.68
C GLU A 109 -5.75 11.97 -0.47
N LEU A 110 -6.25 11.67 0.73
CA LEU A 110 -5.42 11.54 1.93
C LEU A 110 -4.41 10.40 1.78
N GLU A 111 -4.83 9.24 1.28
CA GLU A 111 -3.93 8.13 0.99
C GLU A 111 -2.89 8.48 -0.07
N ARG A 112 -3.29 9.14 -1.16
CA ARG A 112 -2.36 9.57 -2.21
C ARG A 112 -1.29 10.51 -1.66
N LYS A 113 -1.64 11.44 -0.79
CA LYS A 113 -0.68 12.34 -0.14
C LYS A 113 0.38 11.63 0.72
N MET A 114 0.18 10.36 1.06
CA MET A 114 1.18 9.57 1.78
C MET A 114 2.30 9.05 0.85
N PHE A 115 2.02 8.93 -0.47
CA PHE A 115 2.95 8.40 -1.46
C PHE A 115 3.69 9.50 -2.25
N THR A 116 4.11 10.56 -1.56
CA THR A 116 4.73 11.75 -2.20
C THR A 116 5.97 11.44 -3.02
N LYS A 117 6.84 10.53 -2.55
CA LYS A 117 8.06 10.16 -3.30
C LYS A 117 7.75 9.35 -4.55
N VAL A 118 6.64 8.60 -4.55
CA VAL A 118 6.15 7.89 -5.74
C VAL A 118 5.64 8.89 -6.77
N ASP A 119 4.82 9.86 -6.35
CA ASP A 119 4.34 10.91 -7.24
C ASP A 119 5.51 11.74 -7.81
N LEU A 120 6.48 12.13 -6.97
CA LEU A 120 7.68 12.85 -7.39
C LEU A 120 8.52 12.08 -8.42
N LEU A 121 8.66 10.76 -8.25
CA LEU A 121 9.35 9.90 -9.22
C LEU A 121 8.71 9.99 -10.60
N PHE A 122 7.39 9.82 -10.65
CA PHE A 122 6.66 9.83 -11.91
C PHE A 122 6.61 11.22 -12.56
N ASP A 123 6.38 12.27 -11.77
CA ASP A 123 6.34 13.65 -12.28
C ASP A 123 7.70 14.06 -12.83
N GLN A 124 8.80 13.75 -12.15
CA GLN A 124 10.14 14.03 -12.65
C GLN A 124 10.46 13.24 -13.93
N GLY A 125 10.09 11.97 -13.98
CA GLY A 125 10.30 11.15 -15.19
C GLY A 125 9.50 11.67 -16.39
N LYS A 126 8.26 12.12 -16.21
CA LYS A 126 7.45 12.76 -17.26
C LYS A 126 8.06 14.10 -17.69
N ASN A 127 8.49 14.94 -16.75
CA ASN A 127 9.11 16.23 -17.04
C ASN A 127 10.42 16.11 -17.80
N GLN A 128 11.15 15.01 -17.64
CA GLN A 128 12.36 14.69 -18.41
C GLN A 128 12.07 13.99 -19.75
N GLY A 129 10.80 13.76 -20.11
CA GLY A 129 10.43 13.00 -21.31
C GLY A 129 10.80 11.52 -21.25
N LEU A 130 11.14 11.00 -20.07
CA LEU A 130 11.56 9.60 -19.88
C LEU A 130 10.36 8.67 -19.74
N PHE A 131 9.30 9.09 -19.04
CA PHE A 131 8.10 8.28 -18.82
C PHE A 131 6.96 8.67 -19.75
N LYS A 132 6.12 7.69 -20.04
CA LYS A 132 4.89 7.90 -20.80
C LYS A 132 4.04 9.00 -20.13
N PRO A 133 3.41 9.89 -20.92
CA PRO A 133 2.56 10.99 -20.39
C PRO A 133 1.21 10.48 -19.91
N LEU A 134 1.23 9.54 -18.96
CA LEU A 134 0.07 8.94 -18.33
C LEU A 134 -0.11 9.50 -16.91
N ASP A 135 -1.32 9.33 -16.37
CA ASP A 135 -1.57 9.62 -14.95
C ASP A 135 -0.67 8.78 -14.05
N ASN A 136 -0.21 9.35 -12.91
CA ASN A 136 0.67 8.65 -11.96
C ASN A 136 0.06 7.36 -11.44
N GLN A 137 -1.27 7.31 -11.28
CA GLN A 137 -1.97 6.09 -10.85
C GLN A 137 -1.89 4.99 -11.92
N ILE A 138 -1.94 5.36 -13.20
CA ILE A 138 -1.78 4.40 -14.31
C ILE A 138 -0.34 3.90 -14.38
N LEU A 139 0.64 4.79 -14.24
CA LEU A 139 2.06 4.40 -14.19
C LEU A 139 2.33 3.46 -12.99
N ALA A 140 1.76 3.76 -11.82
CA ALA A 140 1.86 2.89 -10.64
C ALA A 140 1.20 1.52 -10.87
N ALA A 141 0.03 1.48 -11.48
CA ALA A 141 -0.67 0.23 -11.80
C ALA A 141 0.13 -0.66 -12.77
N LEU A 142 0.74 -0.07 -13.79
CA LEU A 142 1.54 -0.80 -14.78
C LEU A 142 2.89 -1.31 -14.22
N SER A 143 3.41 -0.72 -13.16
CA SER A 143 4.75 -1.02 -12.64
C SER A 143 4.74 -1.55 -11.21
N PHE A 144 4.17 -0.83 -10.25
CA PHE A 144 4.24 -1.17 -8.82
C PHE A 144 3.14 -2.12 -8.36
N GLU A 145 1.90 -1.97 -8.85
CA GLU A 145 0.81 -2.84 -8.42
C GLU A 145 0.96 -4.27 -8.96
N THR A 146 1.53 -4.42 -10.16
CA THR A 146 1.87 -5.73 -10.71
C THR A 146 2.86 -6.49 -9.84
N THR A 147 3.79 -5.78 -9.19
CA THR A 147 4.78 -6.37 -8.26
C THR A 147 4.12 -7.09 -7.10
N VAL A 148 3.04 -6.51 -6.53
CA VAL A 148 2.28 -7.13 -5.44
C VAL A 148 1.71 -8.48 -5.87
N VAL A 149 1.11 -8.55 -7.07
CA VAL A 149 0.53 -9.78 -7.61
C VAL A 149 1.62 -10.83 -7.84
N LEU A 150 2.75 -10.42 -8.39
CA LEU A 150 3.88 -11.30 -8.66
C LEU A 150 4.47 -11.87 -7.36
N ALA A 151 4.69 -11.04 -6.34
CA ALA A 151 5.21 -11.45 -5.05
C ALA A 151 4.27 -12.44 -4.34
N GLN A 152 2.96 -12.18 -4.34
CA GLN A 152 1.97 -13.08 -3.76
C GLN A 152 1.95 -14.46 -4.43
N LYS A 153 2.07 -14.51 -5.77
CA LYS A 153 2.12 -15.77 -6.51
C LYS A 153 3.45 -16.51 -6.28
N HIS A 154 4.55 -15.78 -6.11
CA HIS A 154 5.85 -16.35 -5.74
C HIS A 154 5.77 -17.02 -4.36
N VAL A 155 5.26 -16.33 -3.35
CA VAL A 155 5.11 -16.86 -1.98
C VAL A 155 4.13 -18.03 -1.91
N SER A 156 3.04 -17.99 -2.70
CA SER A 156 2.09 -19.10 -2.75
C SER A 156 2.62 -20.35 -3.47
N GLY A 157 3.84 -20.28 -4.05
CA GLY A 157 4.45 -21.39 -4.76
C GLY A 157 3.88 -21.67 -6.14
N LEU A 158 3.02 -20.79 -6.69
CA LEU A 158 2.50 -20.93 -8.04
C LEU A 158 3.63 -20.88 -9.08
N TYR A 159 4.64 -20.06 -8.84
CA TYR A 159 5.93 -20.03 -9.50
C TYR A 159 6.97 -19.47 -8.55
N GLN A 160 8.23 -19.77 -8.80
CA GLN A 160 9.34 -19.21 -8.05
C GLN A 160 10.24 -18.44 -9.01
N LEU A 161 10.57 -17.21 -8.65
CA LEU A 161 11.52 -16.38 -9.38
C LEU A 161 12.89 -16.52 -8.70
N ASP A 162 13.91 -16.90 -9.47
CA ASP A 162 15.29 -16.76 -9.05
C ASP A 162 15.76 -15.30 -9.15
N ASN A 163 17.00 -15.03 -8.76
CA ASN A 163 17.53 -13.66 -8.76
C ASN A 163 17.60 -13.06 -10.17
N ASP A 164 17.95 -13.83 -11.19
CA ASP A 164 18.07 -13.33 -12.55
C ASP A 164 16.70 -13.00 -13.13
N GLN A 165 15.72 -13.86 -12.89
CA GLN A 165 14.34 -13.63 -13.25
C GLN A 165 13.76 -12.41 -12.53
N LEU A 166 14.09 -12.24 -11.24
CA LEU A 166 13.64 -11.06 -10.49
C LEU A 166 14.21 -9.78 -11.08
N GLN A 167 15.50 -9.76 -11.48
CA GLN A 167 16.09 -8.62 -12.18
C GLN A 167 15.37 -8.34 -13.51
N ALA A 168 15.11 -9.37 -14.31
CA ALA A 168 14.39 -9.23 -15.57
C ALA A 168 12.97 -8.67 -15.37
N VAL A 169 12.29 -9.06 -14.31
CA VAL A 169 10.94 -8.52 -13.97
C VAL A 169 11.01 -7.05 -13.57
N ILE A 170 12.02 -6.64 -12.81
CA ILE A 170 12.23 -5.22 -12.47
C ILE A 170 12.44 -4.38 -13.73
N GLU A 171 13.31 -4.83 -14.66
CA GLU A 171 13.54 -4.14 -15.91
C GLU A 171 12.27 -4.10 -16.77
N ALA A 172 11.53 -5.18 -16.89
CA ALA A 172 10.26 -5.21 -17.63
C ALA A 172 9.21 -4.25 -17.02
N SER A 173 9.17 -4.14 -15.69
CA SER A 173 8.28 -3.19 -15.00
C SER A 173 8.69 -1.73 -15.26
N TRP A 174 9.98 -1.46 -15.36
CA TRP A 174 10.52 -0.16 -15.74
C TRP A 174 10.19 0.16 -17.20
N ASP A 175 10.43 -0.78 -18.12
CA ASP A 175 10.17 -0.61 -19.55
C ASP A 175 8.69 -0.38 -19.87
N ALA A 176 7.79 -0.94 -19.05
CA ALA A 176 6.35 -0.71 -19.19
C ALA A 176 5.95 0.77 -19.12
N ILE A 177 6.72 1.60 -18.41
CA ILE A 177 6.43 3.01 -18.20
C ILE A 177 7.32 3.96 -19.00
N ILE A 178 8.40 3.46 -19.64
CA ILE A 178 9.32 4.25 -20.47
C ILE A 178 8.63 4.70 -21.76
N GLN A 179 8.89 5.92 -22.17
CA GLN A 179 8.53 6.45 -23.49
C GLN A 179 9.65 6.08 -24.48
N HIS A 180 9.31 5.32 -25.51
CA HIS A 180 10.20 4.97 -26.63
C HIS A 180 10.09 5.97 -27.76
#